data_d1dc8a473851cd71ad58491db5fb18ef
#
_entry.id   d1dc8a473851cd71ad58491db5fb18ef
#
_cell.length_a   1.000
_cell.length_b   1.000
_cell.length_c   1.000
_cell.angle_alpha   90.00
_cell.angle_beta   90.00
_cell.angle_gamma   90.00
#
_symmetry.space_group_name_H-M   'P 1'
#
loop_
_entity.id
_entity.type
_entity.pdbx_description
1 polymer ?
#
loop_
_entity_poly.entity_id
_entity_poly.type
_entity_poly.pdbx_seq_one_letter_code
_entity_poly.pdbx_strand_id
1 'polypeptide(L)'
;MKKFIWLPLLLLTGWASPRVISPEPEIFVAATPCDAVPRQLLSIPADLDCEMIKWRLTLRRDPRNLGRDDFKLQYTYGMTKPGTQGFMNDGFSTEISGKWVVSKNPGKTPGKQVFTLQTTTSEVPVTLLQMSDRMLHLLDRQGNLMIGNAGFSYTFNKQGTNL
;
A
#
# COMPACT_ATOMS: atom_id res chain seq x y z
N MET A 1 33.45 43.66 57.26
CA MET A 1 33.70 42.39 56.56
C MET A 1 32.39 41.97 55.83
N LYS A 2 32.31 42.23 54.49
CA LYS A 2 31.13 41.90 53.66
C LYS A 2 31.36 40.59 53.01
N LYS A 3 30.56 39.55 53.35
CA LYS A 3 30.60 38.24 52.74
C LYS A 3 29.76 38.26 51.43
N PHE A 4 30.41 38.13 50.28
CA PHE A 4 29.76 37.92 48.99
C PHE A 4 29.38 36.47 48.88
N ILE A 5 28.05 36.19 48.82
CA ILE A 5 27.50 34.87 48.53
C ILE A 5 27.35 34.77 47.02
N TRP A 6 28.20 33.95 46.39
CA TRP A 6 28.05 33.55 44.96
C TRP A 6 27.01 32.45 44.85
N LEU A 7 25.89 32.76 44.18
CA LEU A 7 24.87 31.78 43.82
C LEU A 7 25.21 31.21 42.46
N PRO A 8 25.42 29.89 42.27
CA PRO A 8 25.64 29.30 40.95
C PRO A 8 24.31 29.24 40.18
N LEU A 9 24.24 29.90 39.02
CA LEU A 9 23.14 29.86 38.07
C LEU A 9 23.20 28.54 37.32
N LEU A 10 22.34 27.55 37.67
CA LEU A 10 22.18 26.28 36.97
C LEU A 10 21.46 26.52 35.64
N LEU A 11 22.20 26.54 34.53
CA LEU A 11 21.68 26.53 33.18
C LEU A 11 21.13 25.14 32.87
N LEU A 12 19.81 24.98 32.96
CA LEU A 12 19.11 23.81 32.46
C LEU A 12 19.07 23.86 30.92
N THR A 13 20.06 23.21 30.26
CA THR A 13 20.02 22.98 28.81
C THR A 13 19.01 21.90 28.53
N GLY A 14 17.78 22.30 28.19
CA GLY A 14 16.77 21.38 27.70
C GLY A 14 17.19 20.76 26.36
N TRP A 15 17.46 19.46 26.35
CA TRP A 15 17.70 18.71 25.14
C TRP A 15 16.38 18.50 24.43
N ALA A 16 16.10 19.33 23.43
CA ALA A 16 15.00 19.09 22.50
C ALA A 16 15.38 17.90 21.61
N SER A 17 14.77 16.75 21.86
CA SER A 17 14.92 15.58 20.96
C SER A 17 14.35 15.95 19.58
N PRO A 18 15.09 15.75 18.48
CA PRO A 18 14.58 16.01 17.14
C PRO A 18 13.33 15.16 16.87
N ARG A 19 12.21 15.79 16.54
CA ARG A 19 11.01 15.09 16.06
C ARG A 19 11.35 14.46 14.71
N VAL A 20 11.42 13.15 14.66
CA VAL A 20 11.47 12.43 13.39
C VAL A 20 10.09 12.52 12.76
N ILE A 21 9.97 13.32 11.72
CA ILE A 21 8.75 13.41 10.90
C ILE A 21 8.71 12.13 10.07
N SER A 22 7.77 11.24 10.37
CA SER A 22 7.48 10.09 9.50
C SER A 22 6.88 10.61 8.20
N PRO A 23 7.34 10.14 7.01
CA PRO A 23 6.73 10.53 5.75
C PRO A 23 5.26 10.13 5.74
N GLU A 24 4.42 10.96 5.10
CA GLU A 24 3.00 10.65 4.94
C GLU A 24 2.81 9.32 4.21
N PRO A 25 1.81 8.51 4.61
CA PRO A 25 1.49 7.28 3.92
C PRO A 25 1.10 7.54 2.46
N GLU A 26 1.59 6.72 1.56
CA GLU A 26 1.17 6.73 0.16
C GLU A 26 -0.06 5.84 0.00
N ILE A 27 -1.15 6.40 -0.55
CA ILE A 27 -2.41 5.67 -0.73
C ILE A 27 -2.66 5.48 -2.22
N PHE A 28 -2.89 4.23 -2.62
CA PHE A 28 -3.23 3.86 -3.99
C PHE A 28 -4.59 3.15 -4.00
N VAL A 29 -5.41 3.44 -5.00
CA VAL A 29 -6.72 2.82 -5.20
C VAL A 29 -6.86 2.22 -6.59
N ALA A 30 -7.58 1.11 -6.67
CA ALA A 30 -7.88 0.44 -7.93
C ALA A 30 -9.29 -0.17 -7.89
N ALA A 31 -9.85 -0.39 -9.09
CA ALA A 31 -10.97 -1.29 -9.32
C ALA A 31 -10.53 -2.29 -10.41
N THR A 32 -10.48 -3.56 -10.06
CA THR A 32 -9.99 -4.63 -10.95
C THR A 32 -11.08 -5.63 -11.25
N PRO A 33 -10.97 -6.39 -12.36
CA PRO A 33 -11.77 -7.61 -12.53
C PRO A 33 -11.54 -8.56 -11.34
N CYS A 34 -12.57 -9.34 -10.99
CA CYS A 34 -12.49 -10.38 -9.97
C CYS A 34 -12.20 -11.75 -10.63
N ASP A 35 -11.12 -11.84 -11.39
CA ASP A 35 -10.72 -13.05 -12.09
C ASP A 35 -9.76 -13.94 -11.26
N ALA A 36 -9.23 -15.00 -11.88
CA ALA A 36 -8.46 -16.03 -11.17
C ALA A 36 -7.23 -15.51 -10.43
N VAL A 37 -6.47 -14.55 -11.00
CA VAL A 37 -5.22 -14.08 -10.39
C VAL A 37 -5.50 -13.24 -9.12
N PRO A 38 -6.30 -12.16 -9.14
CA PRO A 38 -6.67 -11.44 -7.94
C PRO A 38 -7.35 -12.30 -6.88
N ARG A 39 -8.23 -13.24 -7.28
CA ARG A 39 -8.86 -14.17 -6.33
C ARG A 39 -7.83 -14.99 -5.57
N GLN A 40 -6.82 -15.52 -6.26
CA GLN A 40 -5.76 -16.30 -5.62
C GLN A 40 -4.89 -15.43 -4.69
N LEU A 41 -4.54 -14.21 -5.13
CA LEU A 41 -3.74 -13.28 -4.33
C LEU A 41 -4.44 -12.89 -3.02
N LEU A 42 -5.77 -12.77 -3.06
CA LEU A 42 -6.60 -12.32 -1.94
C LEU A 42 -7.35 -13.45 -1.21
N SER A 43 -7.11 -14.69 -1.60
CA SER A 43 -7.80 -15.87 -1.05
C SER A 43 -9.33 -15.77 -1.15
N ILE A 44 -9.85 -15.18 -2.23
CA ILE A 44 -11.28 -15.10 -2.51
C ILE A 44 -11.74 -16.46 -3.07
N PRO A 45 -12.78 -17.10 -2.48
CA PRO A 45 -13.29 -18.38 -2.95
C PRO A 45 -13.69 -18.36 -4.43
N ALA A 46 -13.36 -19.43 -5.16
CA ALA A 46 -13.62 -19.49 -6.59
C ALA A 46 -15.13 -19.63 -6.94
N ASP A 47 -15.89 -20.20 -6.04
CA ASP A 47 -17.33 -20.43 -6.13
C ASP A 47 -18.19 -19.21 -5.76
N LEU A 48 -17.57 -18.14 -5.28
CA LEU A 48 -18.27 -16.92 -4.91
C LEU A 48 -18.56 -16.05 -6.16
N ASP A 49 -19.78 -15.55 -6.28
CA ASP A 49 -20.14 -14.58 -7.32
C ASP A 49 -19.37 -13.27 -7.10
N CYS A 50 -18.46 -12.93 -8.03
CA CYS A 50 -17.63 -11.76 -7.93
C CYS A 50 -17.26 -11.24 -9.32
N GLU A 51 -17.56 -9.98 -9.58
CA GLU A 51 -17.28 -9.29 -10.84
C GLU A 51 -16.13 -8.28 -10.70
N MET A 52 -16.08 -7.58 -9.55
CA MET A 52 -15.14 -6.50 -9.30
C MET A 52 -14.50 -6.62 -7.92
N ILE A 53 -13.26 -6.15 -7.82
CA ILE A 53 -12.57 -5.92 -6.54
C ILE A 53 -12.15 -4.46 -6.49
N LYS A 54 -12.54 -3.75 -5.44
CA LYS A 54 -11.99 -2.43 -5.10
C LYS A 54 -10.87 -2.58 -4.10
N TRP A 55 -9.76 -1.91 -4.36
CA TRP A 55 -8.54 -1.97 -3.56
C TRP A 55 -8.21 -0.60 -2.99
N ARG A 56 -7.73 -0.59 -1.75
CA ARG A 56 -7.11 0.58 -1.13
C ARG A 56 -5.81 0.13 -0.46
N LEU A 57 -4.71 0.39 -1.12
CA LEU A 57 -3.37 0.08 -0.64
C LEU A 57 -2.78 1.32 0.05
N THR A 58 -2.38 1.17 1.30
CA THR A 58 -1.65 2.18 2.07
C THR A 58 -0.23 1.69 2.30
N LEU A 59 0.76 2.41 1.80
CA LEU A 59 2.18 2.14 2.00
C LEU A 59 2.75 3.12 3.02
N ARG A 60 3.41 2.60 4.06
CA ARG A 60 4.11 3.39 5.07
C ARG A 60 5.58 3.09 5.04
N ARG A 61 6.40 4.14 5.11
CA ARG A 61 7.86 4.04 5.23
C ARG A 61 8.27 4.34 6.65
N ASP A 62 9.17 3.54 7.20
CA ASP A 62 9.83 3.85 8.46
C ASP A 62 11.18 4.56 8.19
N PRO A 63 11.29 5.87 8.40
CA PRO A 63 12.53 6.60 8.09
C PRO A 63 13.69 6.24 9.03
N ARG A 64 13.40 5.55 10.14
CA ARG A 64 14.41 5.14 11.13
C ARG A 64 14.96 3.74 10.87
N ASN A 65 14.26 2.94 10.10
CA ASN A 65 14.59 1.54 9.91
C ASN A 65 14.23 1.08 8.49
N LEU A 66 15.18 1.22 7.58
CA LEU A 66 15.10 0.67 6.24
C LEU A 66 14.84 -0.85 6.34
N GLY A 67 13.65 -1.30 5.95
CA GLY A 67 13.19 -2.69 6.04
C GLY A 67 12.05 -2.94 7.02
N ARG A 68 11.56 -1.91 7.72
CA ARG A 68 10.31 -1.95 8.48
C ARG A 68 9.13 -1.29 7.76
N ASP A 69 9.28 -1.07 6.47
CA ASP A 69 8.20 -0.56 5.64
C ASP A 69 6.99 -1.50 5.72
N ASP A 70 5.84 -0.98 6.10
CA ASP A 70 4.61 -1.75 6.25
C ASP A 70 3.54 -1.32 5.24
N PHE A 71 2.63 -2.23 4.95
CA PHE A 71 1.45 -1.93 4.16
C PHE A 71 0.18 -2.38 4.87
N LYS A 72 -0.90 -1.73 4.48
CA LYS A 72 -2.27 -2.08 4.77
C LYS A 72 -3.04 -2.13 3.45
N LEU A 73 -3.64 -3.25 3.14
CA LEU A 73 -4.46 -3.44 1.95
C LEU A 73 -5.89 -3.77 2.36
N GLN A 74 -6.78 -2.81 2.15
CA GLN A 74 -8.21 -2.97 2.30
C GLN A 74 -8.80 -3.30 0.93
N TYR A 75 -9.68 -4.27 0.86
CA TYR A 75 -10.38 -4.59 -0.37
C TYR A 75 -11.81 -5.00 -0.13
N THR A 76 -12.67 -4.64 -1.08
CA THR A 76 -14.08 -5.02 -1.12
C THR A 76 -14.34 -5.69 -2.45
N TYR A 77 -15.03 -6.83 -2.45
CA TYR A 77 -15.29 -7.59 -3.65
C TYR A 77 -16.73 -8.09 -3.70
N GLY A 78 -17.23 -8.39 -4.90
CA GLY A 78 -18.58 -8.88 -5.11
C GLY A 78 -19.13 -8.53 -6.50
N MET A 79 -20.44 -8.71 -6.67
CA MET A 79 -21.15 -8.32 -7.88
C MET A 79 -21.37 -6.81 -7.90
N THR A 80 -21.20 -6.19 -9.07
CA THR A 80 -21.45 -4.75 -9.23
C THR A 80 -22.94 -4.44 -9.19
N LYS A 81 -23.30 -3.30 -8.61
CA LYS A 81 -24.66 -2.78 -8.63
C LYS A 81 -24.88 -1.98 -9.91
N PRO A 82 -25.77 -2.40 -10.83
CA PRO A 82 -25.99 -1.72 -12.10
C PRO A 82 -26.24 -0.22 -11.97
N GLY A 83 -25.63 0.58 -12.85
CA GLY A 83 -25.78 2.03 -12.86
C GLY A 83 -25.06 2.77 -11.72
N THR A 84 -24.24 2.09 -10.93
CA THR A 84 -23.49 2.67 -9.80
C THR A 84 -22.02 2.21 -9.82
N GLN A 85 -21.22 2.81 -8.95
CA GLN A 85 -19.87 2.32 -8.67
C GLN A 85 -19.82 1.39 -7.43
N GLY A 86 -20.99 1.01 -6.90
CA GLY A 86 -21.12 0.19 -5.69
C GLY A 86 -21.21 -1.31 -5.97
N PHE A 87 -21.42 -2.05 -4.89
CA PHE A 87 -21.66 -3.49 -4.92
C PHE A 87 -23.11 -3.81 -4.58
N MET A 88 -23.61 -4.94 -5.06
CA MET A 88 -24.83 -5.54 -4.53
C MET A 88 -24.58 -5.98 -3.09
N ASN A 89 -25.52 -5.70 -2.20
CA ASN A 89 -25.42 -6.04 -0.77
C ASN A 89 -24.11 -5.56 -0.10
N ASP A 90 -23.60 -4.38 -0.52
CA ASP A 90 -22.37 -3.74 -0.05
C ASP A 90 -21.08 -4.54 -0.29
N GLY A 91 -21.15 -5.74 -0.87
CA GLY A 91 -20.03 -6.63 -1.12
C GLY A 91 -19.40 -7.20 0.15
N PHE A 92 -18.28 -7.89 0.00
CA PHE A 92 -17.50 -8.45 1.09
C PHE A 92 -16.23 -7.62 1.29
N SER A 93 -16.07 -7.03 2.48
CA SER A 93 -14.89 -6.20 2.81
C SER A 93 -13.96 -6.94 3.76
N THR A 94 -12.66 -6.85 3.50
CA THR A 94 -11.64 -7.42 4.36
C THR A 94 -10.34 -6.60 4.26
N GLU A 95 -9.37 -6.95 5.11
CA GLU A 95 -8.10 -6.24 5.23
C GLU A 95 -6.97 -7.21 5.46
N ILE A 96 -5.86 -6.99 4.79
CA ILE A 96 -4.59 -7.67 5.04
C ILE A 96 -3.48 -6.63 5.24
N SER A 97 -2.47 -7.01 5.99
CA SER A 97 -1.31 -6.19 6.28
C SER A 97 -0.02 -7.01 6.26
N GLY A 98 1.09 -6.34 6.20
CA GLY A 98 2.38 -7.01 6.18
C GLY A 98 3.53 -6.04 5.92
N LYS A 99 4.61 -6.57 5.34
CA LYS A 99 5.79 -5.81 4.95
C LYS A 99 5.85 -5.67 3.44
N TRP A 100 6.46 -4.59 2.99
CA TRP A 100 6.72 -4.41 1.57
C TRP A 100 8.18 -4.04 1.30
N VAL A 101 8.64 -4.44 0.13
CA VAL A 101 10.00 -4.15 -0.34
C VAL A 101 9.96 -3.64 -1.77
N VAL A 102 10.94 -2.83 -2.13
CA VAL A 102 11.14 -2.37 -3.50
C VAL A 102 12.39 -3.01 -4.07
N SER A 103 12.28 -3.57 -5.25
CA SER A 103 13.41 -4.07 -6.02
C SER A 103 13.43 -3.44 -7.43
N LYS A 104 14.60 -3.40 -8.06
CA LYS A 104 14.68 -3.09 -9.49
C LYS A 104 14.28 -4.33 -10.26
N ASN A 105 13.44 -4.17 -11.29
CA ASN A 105 13.09 -5.28 -12.17
C ASN A 105 14.25 -5.55 -13.14
N PRO A 106 15.00 -6.66 -12.99
CA PRO A 106 16.13 -6.95 -13.89
C PRO A 106 15.70 -7.53 -15.25
N GLY A 107 14.41 -7.91 -15.38
CA GLY A 107 13.93 -8.70 -16.51
C GLY A 107 13.19 -7.90 -17.59
N LYS A 108 11.85 -7.95 -17.54
CA LYS A 108 10.99 -7.51 -18.65
C LYS A 108 10.85 -5.99 -18.81
N THR A 109 11.14 -5.21 -17.74
CA THR A 109 11.07 -3.75 -17.75
C THR A 109 12.29 -3.16 -17.03
N PRO A 110 13.47 -3.13 -17.67
CA PRO A 110 14.70 -2.64 -17.04
C PRO A 110 14.54 -1.22 -16.49
N GLY A 111 15.04 -0.98 -15.28
CA GLY A 111 14.99 0.35 -14.63
C GLY A 111 13.69 0.69 -13.90
N LYS A 112 12.63 -0.08 -14.08
CA LYS A 112 11.39 0.07 -13.32
C LYS A 112 11.50 -0.55 -11.93
N GLN A 113 10.80 0.04 -10.96
CA GLN A 113 10.71 -0.50 -9.60
C GLN A 113 9.54 -1.47 -9.48
N VAL A 114 9.75 -2.53 -8.72
CA VAL A 114 8.73 -3.52 -8.38
C VAL A 114 8.51 -3.49 -6.88
N PHE A 115 7.27 -3.30 -6.48
CA PHE A 115 6.80 -3.34 -5.11
C PHE A 115 6.29 -4.75 -4.83
N THR A 116 6.85 -5.41 -3.84
CA THR A 116 6.42 -6.75 -3.40
C THR A 116 5.83 -6.66 -2.00
N LEU A 117 4.54 -6.95 -1.89
CA LEU A 117 3.78 -6.95 -0.63
C LEU A 117 3.79 -8.38 -0.07
N GLN A 118 4.41 -8.55 1.08
CA GLN A 118 4.52 -9.84 1.78
C GLN A 118 3.57 -9.87 2.97
N THR A 119 2.56 -10.72 2.91
CA THR A 119 1.58 -10.89 3.99
C THR A 119 1.99 -12.03 4.91
N THR A 120 1.47 -12.03 6.13
CA THR A 120 1.61 -13.16 7.06
C THR A 120 0.56 -14.24 6.83
N THR A 121 -0.48 -13.94 6.02
CA THR A 121 -1.65 -14.79 5.82
C THR A 121 -1.69 -15.50 4.46
N SER A 122 -0.89 -15.07 3.51
CA SER A 122 -0.81 -15.67 2.16
C SER A 122 0.65 -15.95 1.79
N GLU A 123 0.90 -17.13 1.25
CA GLU A 123 2.22 -17.50 0.71
C GLU A 123 2.53 -16.77 -0.62
N VAL A 124 1.51 -16.25 -1.27
CA VAL A 124 1.66 -15.58 -2.57
C VAL A 124 1.73 -14.07 -2.37
N PRO A 125 2.88 -13.44 -2.67
CA PRO A 125 3.02 -12.00 -2.56
C PRO A 125 2.21 -11.29 -3.65
N VAL A 126 1.68 -10.11 -3.32
CA VAL A 126 1.12 -9.19 -4.33
C VAL A 126 2.26 -8.36 -4.89
N THR A 127 2.44 -8.43 -6.20
CA THR A 127 3.55 -7.77 -6.90
C THR A 127 3.02 -6.68 -7.84
N LEU A 128 3.57 -5.47 -7.70
CA LEU A 128 3.14 -4.28 -8.42
C LEU A 128 4.33 -3.62 -9.11
N LEU A 129 4.21 -3.33 -10.42
CA LEU A 129 5.19 -2.57 -11.18
C LEU A 129 4.91 -1.07 -11.07
N GLN A 130 5.91 -0.27 -10.77
CA GLN A 130 5.77 1.18 -10.82
C GLN A 130 5.79 1.66 -12.28
N MET A 131 4.64 2.16 -12.73
CA MET A 131 4.50 2.75 -14.07
C MET A 131 4.92 4.23 -14.07
N SER A 132 4.58 4.95 -12.99
CA SER A 132 4.98 6.35 -12.73
C SER A 132 4.93 6.61 -11.22
N ASP A 133 5.26 7.83 -10.79
CA ASP A 133 5.18 8.24 -9.37
C ASP A 133 3.74 8.19 -8.82
N ARG A 134 2.75 8.10 -9.70
CA ARG A 134 1.34 8.10 -9.35
C ARG A 134 0.60 6.82 -9.73
N MET A 135 1.28 5.85 -10.32
CA MET A 135 0.64 4.64 -10.84
C MET A 135 1.47 3.40 -10.55
N LEU A 136 0.82 2.39 -9.96
CA LEU A 136 1.32 1.02 -9.85
C LEU A 136 0.42 0.12 -10.70
N HIS A 137 0.98 -0.97 -11.23
CA HIS A 137 0.24 -1.94 -12.04
C HIS A 137 0.46 -3.36 -11.52
N LEU A 138 -0.62 -4.13 -11.36
CA LEU A 138 -0.55 -5.49 -10.84
C LEU A 138 0.15 -6.40 -11.84
N LEU A 139 1.04 -7.24 -11.33
CA LEU A 139 1.71 -8.29 -12.09
C LEU A 139 1.10 -9.65 -11.77
N ASP A 140 1.13 -10.54 -12.76
CA ASP A 140 0.87 -11.96 -12.55
C ASP A 140 2.07 -12.63 -11.82
N ARG A 141 1.95 -13.93 -11.51
CA ARG A 141 3.01 -14.70 -10.85
C ARG A 141 4.29 -14.83 -11.69
N GLN A 142 4.20 -14.68 -13.00
CA GLN A 142 5.30 -14.73 -13.95
C GLN A 142 5.93 -13.34 -14.17
N GLY A 143 5.42 -12.31 -13.48
CA GLY A 143 5.90 -10.91 -13.60
C GLY A 143 5.43 -10.23 -14.90
N ASN A 144 4.36 -10.70 -15.54
CA ASN A 144 3.76 -10.01 -16.68
C ASN A 144 2.73 -8.99 -16.19
N LEU A 145 2.56 -7.93 -17.00
CA LEU A 145 1.47 -6.97 -16.78
C LEU A 145 0.12 -7.67 -16.98
N MET A 146 -0.77 -7.53 -16.05
CA MET A 146 -2.13 -8.02 -16.19
C MET A 146 -2.93 -7.12 -17.13
N ILE A 147 -3.71 -7.73 -18.02
CA ILE A 147 -4.56 -7.02 -18.98
C ILE A 147 -5.99 -7.00 -18.43
N GLY A 148 -6.54 -5.80 -18.28
CA GLY A 148 -7.92 -5.60 -17.84
C GLY A 148 -8.94 -5.92 -18.93
N ASN A 149 -10.20 -5.63 -18.64
CA ASN A 149 -11.32 -5.72 -19.59
C ASN A 149 -11.89 -4.34 -19.91
N ALA A 150 -13.01 -4.26 -20.61
CA ALA A 150 -13.64 -2.99 -21.00
C ALA A 150 -14.08 -2.13 -19.81
N GLY A 151 -14.35 -2.73 -18.64
CA GLY A 151 -14.83 -2.01 -17.45
C GLY A 151 -13.77 -1.75 -16.40
N PHE A 152 -12.72 -2.58 -16.33
CA PHE A 152 -11.76 -2.55 -15.21
C PHE A 152 -10.33 -2.75 -15.69
N SER A 153 -9.39 -2.09 -15.00
CA SER A 153 -7.94 -2.23 -15.22
C SER A 153 -7.25 -2.75 -13.96
N TYR A 154 -6.00 -3.19 -14.11
CA TYR A 154 -5.16 -3.60 -12.97
C TYR A 154 -4.24 -2.47 -12.49
N THR A 155 -4.61 -1.21 -12.77
CA THR A 155 -3.84 -0.03 -12.42
C THR A 155 -4.33 0.55 -11.10
N PHE A 156 -3.39 0.74 -10.18
CA PHE A 156 -3.58 1.43 -8.92
C PHE A 156 -3.15 2.89 -9.08
N ASN A 157 -4.06 3.80 -8.81
CA ASN A 157 -3.81 5.23 -8.91
C ASN A 157 -3.58 5.83 -7.52
N LYS A 158 -2.52 6.63 -7.39
CA LYS A 158 -2.22 7.35 -6.16
C LYS A 158 -3.30 8.38 -5.87
N GLN A 159 -3.89 8.31 -4.68
CA GLN A 159 -4.79 9.36 -4.22
C GLN A 159 -3.98 10.62 -3.91
N GLY A 160 -4.48 11.78 -4.37
CA GLY A 160 -3.94 13.06 -3.93
C GLY A 160 -4.15 13.22 -2.43
N THR A 161 -3.16 13.71 -1.72
CA THR A 161 -3.38 14.33 -0.40
C THR A 161 -4.26 15.55 -0.66
N ASN A 162 -5.50 15.51 -0.20
CA ASN A 162 -6.31 16.73 -0.14
C ASN A 162 -5.62 17.66 0.88
N LEU A 163 -5.00 18.71 0.36
CA LEU A 163 -4.51 19.84 1.14
C LEU A 163 -5.71 20.65 1.64
#